data_89a8dbe472724271f905190bc91ca44b
#
_entry.id   89a8dbe472724271f905190bc91ca44b
#
_cell.length_a   1.000
_cell.length_b   1.000
_cell.length_c   1.000
_cell.angle_alpha   90.00
_cell.angle_beta   90.00
_cell.angle_gamma   90.00
#
_symmetry.space_group_name_H-M   'P 1'
#
loop_
_entity.id
_entity.type
_entity.pdbx_description
1 polymer ?
#
loop_
_entity_poly.entity_id
_entity_poly.type
_entity_poly.pdbx_seq_one_letter_code
_entity_poly.pdbx_strand_id
1 'polypeptide(L)'
;MGEVAAKRRGGXGVIARFLMPKLDRFKLQSAQRLRAAMTDEERILWRHLWRIPVEGTHFRRQASVGIYFPDFISHRLKLIIEVDGAHHSFDGQQRHDERRTKWFESQGYRVVRFWNHEIKNELDSVLDTIYAAVEKRKSHLGPRDAEGARS
;
A
#
# COMPACT_ATOMS: atom_id res chain seq x y z
N MET A 1 40.72 11.74 -12.62
CA MET A 1 40.41 11.07 -12.46
C MET A 1 40.24 10.60 -11.38
N GLY A 2 40.93 10.68 -10.86
CA GLY A 2 40.85 10.09 -9.70
C GLY A 2 39.61 10.18 -9.05
N GLU A 3 39.10 11.20 -9.02
CA GLU A 3 37.96 11.28 -8.36
C GLU A 3 37.15 10.29 -8.83
N VAL A 4 37.38 9.94 -9.88
CA VAL A 4 36.62 8.95 -10.41
C VAL A 4 36.67 7.86 -9.44
N ALA A 5 37.84 7.57 -9.05
CA ALA A 5 37.99 6.51 -8.13
C ALA A 5 37.18 6.78 -6.94
N ALA A 6 37.37 7.90 -6.47
CA ALA A 6 36.68 8.18 -5.27
C ALA A 6 35.28 7.80 -5.42
N LYS A 7 34.82 8.14 -6.55
CA LYS A 7 33.56 7.83 -6.63
C LYS A 7 33.35 6.50 -6.56
N ARG A 8 34.29 5.75 -6.75
CA ARG A 8 33.96 4.49 -6.75
C ARG A 8 33.49 4.02 -5.56
N ARG A 9 34.01 4.33 -4.51
CA ARG A 9 33.58 3.75 -3.36
C ARG A 9 32.45 4.37 -2.99
N GLY A 10 32.54 5.41 -3.01
CA GLY A 10 31.38 6.04 -2.82
C GLY A 10 30.74 5.45 -3.98
N GLY A 11 31.57 4.93 -4.74
CA GLY A 11 31.10 4.36 -5.89
C GLY A 11 29.91 3.50 -5.72
N UNK A 12 29.93 2.92 -4.81
CA UNK A 12 29.20 2.40 -4.75
C UNK A 12 28.17 2.83 -4.77
N GLY A 13 27.91 3.44 -3.96
CA GLY A 13 26.69 4.12 -3.85
C GLY A 13 26.33 4.82 -5.12
N VAL A 14 27.30 5.40 -5.71
CA VAL A 14 27.01 6.13 -6.92
C VAL A 14 26.57 5.19 -8.02
N ILE A 15 27.22 4.09 -8.13
CA ILE A 15 26.86 3.16 -9.15
C ILE A 15 25.46 2.62 -8.88
N ALA A 16 25.15 2.40 -7.64
CA ALA A 16 23.82 1.92 -7.34
C ALA A 16 22.80 2.93 -7.79
N ARG A 17 23.09 4.18 -7.56
CA ARG A 17 22.17 5.18 -7.94
C ARG A 17 22.03 5.23 -9.45
N PHE A 18 23.09 5.02 -10.18
CA PHE A 18 23.03 5.04 -11.58
C PHE A 18 22.36 3.80 -12.07
N LEU A 19 22.67 2.65 -11.56
CA LEU A 19 22.08 1.43 -11.99
C LEU A 19 20.71 1.24 -11.42
N MET A 20 20.36 2.01 -10.39
CA MET A 20 19.07 1.89 -9.82
C MET A 20 18.14 2.73 -10.60
N PRO A 21 17.13 2.19 -11.16
CA PRO A 21 16.18 2.97 -11.92
C PRO A 21 15.38 3.86 -10.99
N LYS A 22 14.66 4.77 -11.56
CA LYS A 22 13.83 5.64 -10.80
C LYS A 22 12.88 4.85 -9.96
N LEU A 23 12.48 3.71 -10.46
CA LEU A 23 11.61 2.82 -9.77
C LEU A 23 12.14 2.48 -8.41
N ASP A 24 13.40 2.09 -8.32
CA ASP A 24 13.98 1.69 -7.05
C ASP A 24 14.14 2.88 -6.13
N ARG A 25 14.46 4.02 -6.68
CA ARG A 25 14.58 5.20 -5.85
C ARG A 25 13.23 5.60 -5.28
N PHE A 26 12.20 5.44 -6.07
CA PHE A 26 10.86 5.74 -5.60
C PHE A 26 10.47 4.80 -4.47
N LYS A 27 10.78 3.53 -4.60
CA LYS A 27 10.48 2.57 -3.56
C LYS A 27 11.21 2.93 -2.27
N LEU A 28 12.46 3.31 -2.39
CA LEU A 28 13.23 3.65 -1.23
C LEU A 28 12.66 4.86 -0.53
N GLN A 29 12.30 5.88 -1.28
CA GLN A 29 11.74 7.07 -0.70
C GLN A 29 10.39 6.78 -0.07
N SER A 30 9.60 5.95 -0.71
CA SER A 30 8.30 5.61 -0.18
C SER A 30 8.44 4.81 1.12
N ALA A 31 9.39 3.91 1.16
CA ALA A 31 9.61 3.15 2.36
C ALA A 31 10.07 4.05 3.51
N GLN A 32 10.90 5.00 3.21
CA GLN A 32 11.35 5.94 4.22
C GLN A 32 10.19 6.76 4.75
N ARG A 33 9.31 7.19 3.86
CA ARG A 33 8.17 7.96 4.26
C ARG A 33 7.22 7.12 5.11
N LEU A 34 7.06 5.85 4.75
CA LEU A 34 6.18 4.99 5.51
C LEU A 34 6.72 4.66 6.88
N ARG A 35 8.03 4.72 7.06
CA ARG A 35 8.58 4.49 8.37
C ARG A 35 8.36 5.67 9.29
N ALA A 36 7.99 6.80 8.75
CA ALA A 36 7.63 7.92 9.59
C ALA A 36 6.30 7.61 10.26
N ALA A 37 5.93 8.44 11.18
CA ALA A 37 4.74 8.18 11.97
C ALA A 37 3.49 8.14 11.09
N MET A 38 2.58 7.29 11.43
CA MET A 38 1.29 7.26 10.77
C MET A 38 0.52 8.53 11.10
N THR A 39 -0.36 8.93 10.23
CA THR A 39 -1.27 10.01 10.55
C THR A 39 -2.24 9.51 11.62
N ASP A 40 -2.95 10.42 12.24
CA ASP A 40 -3.93 10.03 13.24
C ASP A 40 -5.01 9.15 12.64
N GLU A 41 -5.46 9.49 11.45
CA GLU A 41 -6.50 8.71 10.81
C GLU A 41 -6.01 7.30 10.48
N GLU A 42 -4.79 7.19 10.01
CA GLU A 42 -4.22 5.88 9.75
C GLU A 42 -4.11 5.07 11.01
N ARG A 43 -3.74 5.72 12.13
CA ARG A 43 -3.61 5.03 13.38
C ARG A 43 -4.95 4.52 13.88
N ILE A 44 -5.99 5.34 13.71
CA ILE A 44 -7.33 4.94 14.10
C ILE A 44 -7.73 3.70 13.32
N LEU A 45 -7.53 3.73 12.02
CA LEU A 45 -7.95 2.62 11.19
C LEU A 45 -7.13 1.38 11.49
N TRP A 46 -5.84 1.54 11.71
CA TRP A 46 -4.97 0.41 11.97
C TRP A 46 -5.37 -0.35 13.22
N ARG A 47 -5.86 0.33 14.23
CA ARG A 47 -6.30 -0.33 15.45
C ARG A 47 -7.34 -1.39 15.18
N HIS A 48 -8.13 -1.19 14.14
CA HIS A 48 -9.17 -2.13 13.79
C HIS A 48 -8.71 -3.14 12.76
N LEU A 49 -7.91 -2.70 11.81
CA LEU A 49 -7.55 -3.56 10.70
C LEU A 49 -6.72 -4.77 11.10
N TRP A 50 -5.75 -4.56 11.96
CA TRP A 50 -4.87 -5.66 12.27
C TRP A 50 -5.59 -6.78 13.03
N ARG A 51 -6.75 -6.48 13.57
CA ARG A 51 -7.52 -7.47 14.28
C ARG A 51 -8.44 -8.27 13.41
N ILE A 52 -8.62 -7.84 12.18
CA ILE A 52 -9.52 -8.56 11.28
C ILE A 52 -8.81 -9.80 10.80
N PRO A 53 -9.33 -10.99 11.11
CA PRO A 53 -8.65 -12.20 10.69
C PRO A 53 -8.86 -12.43 9.21
N VAL A 54 -7.78 -12.75 8.52
CA VAL A 54 -7.84 -12.99 7.10
C VAL A 54 -7.20 -14.34 6.83
N GLU A 55 -7.92 -15.39 7.11
CA GLU A 55 -7.48 -16.74 6.79
C GLU A 55 -6.02 -17.00 7.14
N GLY A 56 -5.71 -16.84 8.38
CA GLY A 56 -4.37 -17.13 8.85
C GLY A 56 -3.39 -15.99 8.76
N THR A 57 -3.80 -14.86 8.26
CA THR A 57 -2.93 -13.70 8.21
C THR A 57 -3.68 -12.48 8.71
N HIS A 58 -3.11 -11.33 8.47
CA HIS A 58 -3.73 -10.07 8.86
C HIS A 58 -3.44 -9.04 7.81
N PHE A 59 -4.13 -7.94 7.89
CA PHE A 59 -3.75 -6.80 7.10
C PHE A 59 -2.36 -6.34 7.54
N ARG A 60 -1.65 -5.75 6.62
CA ARG A 60 -0.33 -5.23 6.91
C ARG A 60 -0.24 -3.78 6.50
N ARG A 61 0.66 -3.05 7.13
CA ARG A 61 0.96 -1.72 6.67
C ARG A 61 2.37 -1.72 6.17
N GLN A 62 2.68 -0.77 5.34
CA GLN A 62 4.04 -0.61 4.83
C GLN A 62 4.53 -1.77 3.99
N ALA A 63 3.64 -2.48 3.39
CA ALA A 63 4.03 -3.57 2.51
C ALA A 63 3.93 -3.10 1.07
N SER A 64 4.83 -3.53 0.25
CA SER A 64 4.86 -3.05 -1.12
C SER A 64 4.11 -3.97 -2.05
N VAL A 65 3.58 -3.40 -3.10
CA VAL A 65 3.01 -4.13 -4.20
C VAL A 65 3.62 -3.49 -5.44
N GLY A 66 4.56 -4.20 -6.05
CA GLY A 66 5.31 -3.60 -7.14
C GLY A 66 6.11 -2.44 -6.62
N ILE A 67 5.97 -1.31 -7.25
CA ILE A 67 6.71 -0.12 -6.85
C ILE A 67 5.92 0.72 -5.87
N TYR A 68 4.71 0.31 -5.54
CA TYR A 68 3.86 1.14 -4.70
C TYR A 68 3.79 0.62 -3.29
N PHE A 69 3.44 1.52 -2.36
CA PHE A 69 3.29 1.16 -0.96
C PHE A 69 1.90 1.61 -0.53
N PRO A 70 0.91 0.76 -0.68
CA PRO A 70 -0.43 1.14 -0.20
C PRO A 70 -0.43 1.26 1.32
N ASP A 71 -1.37 2.02 1.84
CA ASP A 71 -1.43 2.23 3.27
C ASP A 71 -1.63 0.92 4.01
N PHE A 72 -2.61 0.14 3.58
CA PHE A 72 -2.86 -1.15 4.22
C PHE A 72 -3.20 -2.17 3.16
N ILE A 73 -2.78 -3.39 3.38
CA ILE A 73 -2.99 -4.41 2.37
C ILE A 73 -3.14 -5.79 2.98
N SER A 74 -4.02 -6.56 2.40
CA SER A 74 -4.08 -7.98 2.64
C SER A 74 -3.70 -8.67 1.35
N HIS A 75 -2.53 -9.28 1.32
CA HIS A 75 -2.10 -10.00 0.12
C HIS A 75 -2.98 -11.22 -0.09
N ARG A 76 -3.40 -11.84 1.00
CA ARG A 76 -4.24 -13.02 0.90
C ARG A 76 -5.55 -12.71 0.17
N LEU A 77 -6.18 -11.62 0.52
CA LEU A 77 -7.44 -11.25 -0.11
C LEU A 77 -7.25 -10.40 -1.36
N LYS A 78 -6.04 -9.93 -1.58
CA LYS A 78 -5.77 -8.98 -2.65
C LYS A 78 -6.66 -7.76 -2.47
N LEU A 79 -6.63 -7.23 -1.27
CA LEU A 79 -7.45 -6.08 -0.91
C LEU A 79 -6.56 -4.98 -0.36
N ILE A 80 -6.69 -3.81 -0.92
CA ILE A 80 -5.91 -2.65 -0.50
C ILE A 80 -6.85 -1.61 0.07
N ILE A 81 -6.46 -0.99 1.17
CA ILE A 81 -7.22 0.08 1.78
C ILE A 81 -6.34 1.31 1.84
N GLU A 82 -6.84 2.43 1.39
CA GLU A 82 -6.08 3.66 1.37
C GLU A 82 -6.84 4.78 2.03
N VAL A 83 -6.11 5.66 2.69
CA VAL A 83 -6.67 6.80 3.38
C VAL A 83 -6.15 8.04 2.68
N ASP A 84 -7.05 8.83 2.15
CA ASP A 84 -6.67 10.02 1.44
C ASP A 84 -6.87 11.25 2.28
N GLY A 85 -5.85 12.06 2.30
CA GLY A 85 -5.97 13.34 2.95
C GLY A 85 -6.83 14.18 2.06
N ALA A 86 -7.26 15.14 2.53
CA ALA A 86 -8.14 15.86 1.81
C ALA A 86 -7.58 16.60 0.74
N HIS A 87 -8.07 16.91 0.04
CA HIS A 87 -7.78 17.87 -0.84
C HIS A 87 -6.74 17.78 -1.78
N HIS A 88 -6.51 18.35 -2.43
CA HIS A 88 -5.64 18.50 -3.29
C HIS A 88 -5.61 17.87 -4.34
N SER A 89 -5.72 18.08 -4.90
CA SER A 89 -5.92 17.66 -5.95
C SER A 89 -5.45 18.40 -7.05
N PHE A 90 -4.40 18.39 -7.39
CA PHE A 90 -3.94 18.88 -8.61
C PHE A 90 -4.29 17.82 -9.62
N ASP A 91 -4.54 18.21 -10.81
CA ASP A 91 -4.88 17.26 -11.87
C ASP A 91 -3.81 16.21 -12.06
N GLY A 92 -2.56 16.62 -11.96
CA GLY A 92 -1.49 15.65 -12.13
C GLY A 92 -1.51 14.56 -11.10
N GLN A 93 -1.79 14.94 -9.86
CA GLN A 93 -1.83 13.99 -8.80
C GLN A 93 -3.02 13.05 -8.94
N GLN A 94 -4.12 13.57 -9.42
CA GLN A 94 -5.29 12.75 -9.62
C GLN A 94 -5.04 11.71 -10.70
N ARG A 95 -4.41 12.09 -11.78
CA ARG A 95 -4.09 11.13 -12.82
C ARG A 95 -3.11 10.09 -12.32
N HIS A 96 -2.17 10.49 -11.50
CA HIS A 96 -1.21 9.56 -10.94
C HIS A 96 -1.93 8.54 -10.05
N ASP A 97 -2.89 9.01 -9.27
CA ASP A 97 -3.64 8.12 -8.42
C ASP A 97 -4.49 7.14 -9.22
N GLU A 98 -5.07 7.59 -10.31
CA GLU A 98 -5.86 6.72 -11.13
C GLU A 98 -5.00 5.65 -11.78
N ARG A 99 -3.81 6.02 -12.24
CA ARG A 99 -2.90 5.09 -12.87
C ARG A 99 -2.48 4.03 -11.86
N ARG A 100 -2.20 4.47 -10.65
CA ARG A 100 -1.80 3.60 -9.59
C ARG A 100 -2.91 2.61 -9.25
N THR A 101 -4.13 3.10 -9.15
CA THR A 101 -5.26 2.25 -8.85
C THR A 101 -5.49 1.23 -9.96
N LYS A 102 -5.41 1.67 -11.20
CA LYS A 102 -5.60 0.75 -12.31
C LYS A 102 -4.52 -0.31 -12.33
N TRP A 103 -3.31 0.06 -11.95
CA TRP A 103 -2.26 -0.93 -11.90
C TRP A 103 -2.54 -1.97 -10.83
N PHE A 104 -2.97 -1.53 -9.65
CA PHE A 104 -3.33 -2.49 -8.61
C PHE A 104 -4.44 -3.42 -9.11
N GLU A 105 -5.42 -2.86 -9.77
CA GLU A 105 -6.52 -3.68 -10.26
C GLU A 105 -6.07 -4.67 -11.32
N SER A 106 -5.13 -4.26 -12.14
CA SER A 106 -4.60 -5.17 -13.16
C SER A 106 -3.86 -6.33 -12.53
N GLN A 107 -3.39 -6.17 -11.30
CA GLN A 107 -2.71 -7.25 -10.59
C GLN A 107 -3.69 -8.06 -9.74
N GLY A 108 -4.97 -7.81 -9.87
CA GLY A 108 -5.97 -8.57 -9.17
C GLY A 108 -6.38 -8.01 -7.82
N TYR A 109 -5.92 -6.82 -7.49
CA TYR A 109 -6.26 -6.23 -6.20
C TYR A 109 -7.50 -5.37 -6.30
N ARG A 110 -8.25 -5.33 -5.24
CA ARG A 110 -9.36 -4.42 -5.11
C ARG A 110 -8.89 -3.28 -4.22
N VAL A 111 -9.19 -2.06 -4.59
CA VAL A 111 -8.77 -0.89 -3.82
C VAL A 111 -9.99 -0.21 -3.25
N VAL A 112 -9.97 0.02 -1.95
CA VAL A 112 -11.03 0.75 -1.26
C VAL A 112 -10.41 1.97 -0.64
N ARG A 113 -10.98 3.12 -0.88
CA ARG A 113 -10.40 4.36 -0.45
C ARG A 113 -11.34 5.13 0.45
N PHE A 114 -10.81 5.73 1.48
CA PHE A 114 -11.59 6.55 2.39
C PHE A 114 -10.91 7.89 2.58
N TRP A 115 -11.72 8.90 2.80
CA TRP A 115 -11.19 10.21 3.10
C TRP A 115 -10.87 10.28 4.58
N ASN A 116 -9.94 11.13 4.96
CA ASN A 116 -9.63 11.32 6.38
C ASN A 116 -10.88 11.62 7.18
N HIS A 117 -11.72 12.50 6.67
CA HIS A 117 -12.89 12.90 7.45
C HIS A 117 -13.87 11.75 7.66
N GLU A 118 -13.88 10.80 6.74
CA GLU A 118 -14.76 9.65 6.95
C GLU A 118 -14.27 8.83 8.12
N ILE A 119 -12.97 8.66 8.22
CA ILE A 119 -12.44 7.88 9.33
C ILE A 119 -12.67 8.58 10.64
N LYS A 120 -12.54 9.89 10.65
CA LYS A 120 -12.78 10.61 11.87
C LYS A 120 -14.23 10.65 12.27
N ASN A 121 -15.12 10.86 11.34
CA ASN A 121 -16.50 11.14 11.64
C ASN A 121 -17.47 10.02 11.37
N GLU A 122 -17.07 9.03 10.57
CA GLU A 122 -17.98 7.98 10.16
C GLU A 122 -17.29 6.63 10.25
N LEU A 123 -16.60 6.40 11.33
CA LEU A 123 -15.78 5.21 11.46
C LEU A 123 -16.60 3.93 11.36
N ASP A 124 -17.78 3.90 11.94
CA ASP A 124 -18.60 2.70 11.87
C ASP A 124 -18.94 2.36 10.42
N SER A 125 -19.25 3.37 9.64
CA SER A 125 -19.57 3.16 8.25
C SER A 125 -18.35 2.69 7.48
N VAL A 126 -17.19 3.24 7.79
CA VAL A 126 -15.95 2.83 7.16
C VAL A 126 -15.67 1.36 7.47
N LEU A 127 -15.83 0.97 8.72
CA LEU A 127 -15.57 -0.41 9.10
C LEU A 127 -16.58 -1.35 8.45
N ASP A 128 -17.84 -0.94 8.34
CA ASP A 128 -18.83 -1.76 7.66
C ASP A 128 -18.42 -1.99 6.23
N THR A 129 -17.94 -0.95 5.57
CA THR A 129 -17.51 -1.08 4.18
C THR A 129 -16.32 -2.03 4.07
N ILE A 130 -15.40 -1.94 5.02
CA ILE A 130 -14.24 -2.81 4.99
C ILE A 130 -14.65 -4.26 5.22
N TYR A 131 -15.52 -4.51 6.19
CA TYR A 131 -15.95 -5.88 6.43
C TYR A 131 -16.69 -6.43 5.23
N ALA A 132 -17.50 -5.62 4.57
CA ALA A 132 -18.17 -6.08 3.36
C ALA A 132 -17.16 -6.40 2.28
N ALA A 133 -16.13 -5.60 2.13
CA ALA A 133 -15.11 -5.87 1.13
C ALA A 133 -14.35 -7.14 1.46
N VAL A 134 -14.06 -7.38 2.73
CA VAL A 134 -13.38 -8.60 3.13
C VAL A 134 -14.22 -9.81 2.77
N GLU A 135 -15.51 -9.76 3.08
CA GLU A 135 -16.38 -10.89 2.79
C GLU A 135 -16.50 -11.12 1.30
N LYS A 136 -16.57 -10.06 0.54
CA LYS A 136 -16.68 -10.20 -0.89
C LYS A 136 -15.42 -10.79 -1.48
N ARG A 137 -14.25 -10.40 -0.97
CA ARG A 137 -13.01 -10.97 -1.48
C ARG A 137 -12.88 -12.43 -1.10
N LYS A 138 -13.31 -12.82 0.09
CA LYS A 138 -13.28 -14.22 0.48
C LYS A 138 -14.14 -15.04 -0.48
N SER A 139 -15.29 -14.54 -0.78
CA SER A 139 -16.20 -15.22 -1.68
C SER A 139 -15.59 -15.34 -3.07
N HIS A 140 -14.95 -14.30 -3.53
CA HIS A 140 -14.34 -14.29 -4.85
C HIS A 140 -13.21 -15.32 -4.95
N LEU A 141 -12.40 -15.43 -3.90
CA LEU A 141 -11.27 -16.35 -3.94
C LEU A 141 -11.72 -17.79 -3.86
N GLY A 142 -12.65 -18.08 -2.97
CA GLY A 142 -13.18 -19.42 -2.91
C GLY A 142 -12.32 -20.39 -2.14
N PRO A 143 -12.81 -21.59 -1.96
CA PRO A 143 -12.11 -22.59 -1.14
C PRO A 143 -10.82 -23.09 -1.73
N ARG A 144 -10.71 -23.07 -3.04
CA ARG A 144 -9.50 -23.56 -3.66
C ARG A 144 -8.30 -22.73 -3.28
N ASP A 145 -8.50 -21.43 -3.16
CA ASP A 145 -7.42 -20.58 -2.77
C ASP A 145 -7.05 -20.81 -1.31
N ALA A 146 -8.03 -21.06 -0.50
CA ALA A 146 -7.77 -21.34 0.89
C ALA A 146 -6.96 -22.62 1.01
N GLU A 147 -7.28 -23.58 0.20
CA GLU A 147 -6.57 -24.82 0.24
C GLU A 147 -5.14 -24.65 -0.22
N GLY A 148 -4.95 -23.89 -1.26
CA GLY A 148 -3.61 -23.61 -1.73
C GLY A 148 -2.80 -22.91 -0.66
N ALA A 149 -3.42 -22.07 0.10
CA ALA A 149 -2.68 -21.37 1.14
C ALA A 149 -2.20 -22.30 2.21
N ARG A 150 -2.88 -23.39 2.42
CA ARG A 150 -2.45 -24.33 3.44
C ARG A 150 -1.29 -25.16 2.97
N SER A 151 -1.13 -25.32 1.71
CA SER A 151 0.00 -26.07 1.18
C SER A 151 1.28 -25.29 1.32
#